data_a24be41b524a8762110372511ef9d259
#
_entry.id   a24be41b524a8762110372511ef9d259
#
_cell.length_a   1.000
_cell.length_b   1.000
_cell.length_c   1.000
_cell.angle_alpha   90.00
_cell.angle_beta   90.00
_cell.angle_gamma   90.00
#
_symmetry.space_group_name_H-M   'P 1'
#
loop_
_entity.id
_entity.type
_entity.pdbx_description
1 polymer ?
#
loop_
_entity_poly.entity_id
_entity_poly.type
_entity_poly.pdbx_seq_one_letter_code
_entity_poly.pdbx_strand_id
1 'polypeptide(L)'
;MAGLFINLFGPPRIELAGVPINVDTRKAIALIAYLAVTRQQHSRDSLATLLWAENDQPHARAALRRTLSSLNKALGGQWLDIERETLGLDFHASIRVDVHDFRSLPAQCSTHGHPPGDVCSACTQPLTAAVALYQDDFLAGFSLRDSPGFDDWQFYQADTLRREFASALEKLTRCHSAQHHFDTAIAYARHWLALDKLHEPAHRQLMLLFAWAGQRTAALQQYRECVQALEQELGVSPLEATTHLYQIIKENKIPAPPPPLPAPIHTPETVGTRLIASAT
;
A
#
# COMPACT_ATOMS: atom_id res chain seq x y z
N MET A 1 -21.20 13.42 11.11
CA MET A 1 -20.57 14.56 10.39
C MET A 1 -20.29 14.10 8.96
N ALA A 2 -20.53 14.96 7.97
CA ALA A 2 -20.20 14.63 6.59
C ALA A 2 -18.68 14.52 6.45
N GLY A 3 -18.16 13.40 5.96
CA GLY A 3 -16.74 13.17 5.69
C GLY A 3 -16.49 13.12 4.18
N LEU A 4 -15.32 13.56 3.75
CA LEU A 4 -14.82 13.38 2.40
C LEU A 4 -13.99 12.09 2.34
N PHE A 5 -14.36 11.16 1.47
CA PHE A 5 -13.66 9.92 1.21
C PHE A 5 -13.05 9.95 -0.18
N ILE A 6 -11.75 9.67 -0.26
CA ILE A 6 -10.99 9.64 -1.52
C ILE A 6 -10.39 8.25 -1.65
N ASN A 7 -10.95 7.46 -2.59
CA ASN A 7 -10.51 6.09 -2.85
C ASN A 7 -9.69 6.09 -4.14
N LEU A 8 -8.43 5.70 -4.02
CA LEU A 8 -7.43 5.73 -5.08
C LEU A 8 -6.86 4.34 -5.42
N PHE A 9 -7.17 3.31 -4.62
CA PHE A 9 -6.91 1.92 -5.00
C PHE A 9 -8.01 1.44 -5.95
N GLY A 10 -7.66 1.25 -7.22
CA GLY A 10 -8.57 1.03 -8.33
C GLY A 10 -8.92 2.32 -9.07
N PRO A 11 -10.01 2.33 -9.84
CA PRO A 11 -10.52 3.54 -10.47
C PRO A 11 -10.83 4.61 -9.41
N PRO A 12 -10.32 5.86 -9.56
CA PRO A 12 -10.48 6.89 -8.55
C PRO A 12 -11.95 7.21 -8.28
N ARG A 13 -12.35 7.21 -7.00
CA ARG A 13 -13.69 7.53 -6.52
C ARG A 13 -13.63 8.54 -5.39
N ILE A 14 -14.49 9.53 -5.46
CA ILE A 14 -14.59 10.58 -4.45
C ILE A 14 -16.03 10.58 -3.94
N GLU A 15 -16.20 10.52 -2.62
CA GLU A 15 -17.49 10.43 -1.97
C GLU A 15 -17.62 11.50 -0.88
N LEU A 16 -18.75 12.17 -0.82
CA LEU A 16 -19.10 13.11 0.24
C LEU A 16 -20.26 12.52 1.05
N ALA A 17 -20.02 12.31 2.34
CA ALA A 17 -21.00 11.67 3.24
C ALA A 17 -21.51 10.30 2.72
N GLY A 18 -20.64 9.53 2.04
CA GLY A 18 -20.99 8.22 1.46
C GLY A 18 -21.72 8.29 0.12
N VAL A 19 -21.88 9.48 -0.45
CA VAL A 19 -22.50 9.67 -1.78
C VAL A 19 -21.40 9.99 -2.80
N PRO A 20 -21.27 9.21 -3.88
CA PRO A 20 -20.30 9.50 -4.94
C PRO A 20 -20.53 10.88 -5.54
N ILE A 21 -19.48 11.66 -5.69
CA ILE A 21 -19.49 12.95 -6.38
C ILE A 21 -18.91 12.81 -7.78
N ASN A 22 -19.62 13.40 -8.73
CA ASN A 22 -19.09 13.51 -10.09
C ASN A 22 -18.17 14.72 -10.19
N VAL A 23 -16.91 14.46 -10.52
CA VAL A 23 -15.90 15.49 -10.78
C VAL A 23 -15.75 15.63 -12.29
N ASP A 24 -16.07 16.81 -12.81
CA ASP A 24 -16.30 17.06 -14.25
C ASP A 24 -15.13 16.73 -15.18
N THR A 25 -13.88 16.76 -14.69
CA THR A 25 -12.71 16.60 -15.56
C THR A 25 -11.69 15.64 -14.99
N ARG A 26 -10.99 14.91 -15.88
CA ARG A 26 -9.86 14.04 -15.47
C ARG A 26 -8.76 14.84 -14.73
N LYS A 27 -8.49 16.08 -15.14
CA LYS A 27 -7.50 16.95 -14.49
C LYS A 27 -7.92 17.37 -13.07
N ALA A 28 -9.21 17.47 -12.78
CA ALA A 28 -9.71 17.72 -11.42
C ALA A 28 -9.55 16.47 -10.53
N ILE A 29 -9.78 15.27 -11.09
CA ILE A 29 -9.52 13.99 -10.39
C ILE A 29 -8.01 13.85 -10.11
N ALA A 30 -7.16 14.14 -11.10
CA ALA A 30 -5.70 14.11 -10.92
C ALA A 30 -5.21 15.09 -9.85
N LEU A 31 -5.76 16.31 -9.85
CA LEU A 31 -5.44 17.33 -8.86
C LEU A 31 -5.78 16.86 -7.44
N ILE A 32 -7.00 16.38 -7.21
CA ILE A 32 -7.39 15.92 -5.87
C ILE A 32 -6.60 14.69 -5.44
N ALA A 33 -6.31 13.75 -6.35
CA ALA A 33 -5.47 12.58 -6.05
C ALA A 33 -4.04 12.99 -5.66
N TYR A 34 -3.44 13.94 -6.40
CA TYR A 34 -2.12 14.44 -6.10
C TYR A 34 -2.06 15.13 -4.72
N LEU A 35 -3.00 16.05 -4.45
CA LEU A 35 -3.10 16.74 -3.15
C LEU A 35 -3.37 15.76 -2.00
N ALA A 36 -4.25 14.77 -2.23
CA ALA A 36 -4.58 13.76 -1.25
C ALA A 36 -3.36 12.93 -0.85
N VAL A 37 -2.58 12.43 -1.81
CA VAL A 37 -1.43 11.54 -1.54
C VAL A 37 -0.26 12.29 -0.94
N THR A 38 0.02 13.51 -1.44
CA THR A 38 1.19 14.29 -1.00
C THR A 38 1.00 14.91 0.38
N ARG A 39 -0.24 15.22 0.79
CA ARG A 39 -0.58 15.88 2.06
C ARG A 39 0.18 17.19 2.31
N GLN A 40 0.47 17.93 1.28
CA GLN A 40 1.26 19.16 1.35
C GLN A 40 0.55 20.31 0.65
N GLN A 41 0.92 21.52 1.04
CA GLN A 41 0.61 22.72 0.26
C GLN A 41 1.55 22.80 -0.94
N HIS A 42 1.00 23.00 -2.11
CA HIS A 42 1.73 23.10 -3.36
C HIS A 42 1.57 24.49 -3.97
N SER A 43 2.63 25.02 -4.61
CA SER A 43 2.51 26.25 -5.34
C SER A 43 1.56 26.07 -6.54
N ARG A 44 0.79 27.11 -6.85
CA ARG A 44 -0.11 27.07 -8.01
C ARG A 44 0.66 26.89 -9.32
N ASP A 45 1.91 27.37 -9.37
CA ASP A 45 2.76 27.21 -10.54
C ASP A 45 3.21 25.76 -10.74
N SER A 46 3.62 25.08 -9.66
CA SER A 46 4.01 23.68 -9.75
C SER A 46 2.83 22.79 -10.16
N LEU A 47 1.63 23.05 -9.63
CA LEU A 47 0.43 22.31 -10.01
C LEU A 47 -0.02 22.61 -11.46
N ALA A 48 0.10 23.86 -11.89
CA ALA A 48 -0.20 24.26 -13.27
C ALA A 48 0.75 23.57 -14.25
N THR A 49 2.05 23.56 -13.96
CA THR A 49 3.07 22.87 -14.77
C THR A 49 2.86 21.36 -14.78
N LEU A 50 2.54 20.76 -13.63
CA LEU A 50 2.30 19.33 -13.51
C LEU A 50 1.13 18.85 -14.38
N LEU A 51 0.01 19.58 -14.37
CA LEU A 51 -1.24 19.13 -14.99
C LEU A 51 -1.50 19.74 -16.38
N TRP A 52 -0.85 20.83 -16.77
CA TRP A 52 -0.98 21.51 -18.05
C TRP A 52 0.39 21.83 -18.66
N ALA A 53 1.26 20.84 -18.72
CA ALA A 53 2.65 20.98 -19.16
C ALA A 53 2.80 21.55 -20.58
N GLU A 54 1.82 21.34 -21.47
CA GLU A 54 1.85 21.83 -22.85
C GLU A 54 1.40 23.29 -23.00
N ASN A 55 0.83 23.87 -21.93
CA ASN A 55 0.38 25.25 -21.95
C ASN A 55 1.49 26.20 -21.46
N ASP A 56 1.50 27.43 -21.98
CA ASP A 56 2.27 28.48 -21.34
C ASP A 56 1.75 28.78 -19.93
N GLN A 57 2.58 29.38 -19.08
CA GLN A 57 2.26 29.58 -17.67
C GLN A 57 0.97 30.39 -17.41
N PRO A 58 0.64 31.48 -18.16
CA PRO A 58 -0.63 32.17 -17.99
C PRO A 58 -1.86 31.31 -18.31
N HIS A 59 -1.82 30.51 -19.37
CA HIS A 59 -2.91 29.63 -19.77
C HIS A 59 -3.04 28.44 -18.81
N ALA A 60 -1.94 27.84 -18.36
CA ALA A 60 -1.93 26.77 -17.35
C ALA A 60 -2.55 27.25 -16.03
N ARG A 61 -2.16 28.44 -15.53
CA ARG A 61 -2.75 29.06 -14.32
C ARG A 61 -4.26 29.35 -14.49
N ALA A 62 -4.68 29.82 -15.67
CA ALA A 62 -6.09 30.05 -15.94
C ALA A 62 -6.90 28.74 -15.96
N ALA A 63 -6.33 27.67 -16.52
CA ALA A 63 -6.92 26.34 -16.52
C ALA A 63 -7.04 25.76 -15.09
N LEU A 64 -5.98 25.87 -14.31
CA LEU A 64 -5.96 25.46 -12.88
C LEU A 64 -7.08 26.20 -12.11
N ARG A 65 -7.21 27.51 -12.29
CA ARG A 65 -8.23 28.32 -11.61
C ARG A 65 -9.66 27.85 -11.94
N ARG A 66 -9.95 27.53 -13.21
CA ARG A 66 -11.25 27.00 -13.63
C ARG A 66 -11.51 25.62 -13.01
N THR A 67 -10.52 24.73 -13.06
CA THR A 67 -10.60 23.39 -12.47
C THR A 67 -10.81 23.46 -10.95
N LEU A 68 -10.13 24.34 -10.25
CA LEU A 68 -10.31 24.59 -8.82
C LEU A 68 -11.71 25.08 -8.49
N SER A 69 -12.24 26.03 -9.26
CA SER A 69 -13.59 26.55 -9.04
C SER A 69 -14.64 25.45 -9.18
N SER A 70 -14.54 24.61 -10.23
CA SER A 70 -15.45 23.49 -10.46
C SER A 70 -15.30 22.43 -9.35
N LEU A 71 -14.07 22.05 -9.01
CA LEU A 71 -13.78 21.07 -7.96
C LEU A 71 -14.29 21.54 -6.59
N ASN A 72 -13.99 22.77 -6.20
CA ASN A 72 -14.43 23.32 -4.91
C ASN A 72 -15.96 23.37 -4.81
N LYS A 73 -16.66 23.70 -5.92
CA LYS A 73 -18.12 23.66 -5.98
C LYS A 73 -18.66 22.22 -5.82
N ALA A 74 -18.05 21.25 -6.52
CA ALA A 74 -18.45 19.84 -6.43
C ALA A 74 -18.25 19.28 -5.02
N LEU A 75 -17.18 19.71 -4.33
CA LEU A 75 -16.86 19.32 -2.96
C LEU A 75 -17.68 20.07 -1.88
N GLY A 76 -18.46 21.09 -2.23
CA GLY A 76 -19.24 21.87 -1.27
C GLY A 76 -18.46 22.94 -0.50
N GLY A 77 -17.24 23.30 -0.95
CA GLY A 77 -16.54 24.53 -0.57
C GLY A 77 -15.71 24.52 0.72
N GLN A 78 -15.51 23.36 1.36
CA GLN A 78 -14.87 23.31 2.70
C GLN A 78 -13.69 22.35 2.84
N TRP A 79 -13.19 21.75 1.75
CA TRP A 79 -12.20 20.68 1.78
C TRP A 79 -10.84 21.07 1.20
N LEU A 80 -10.80 22.20 0.48
CA LEU A 80 -9.60 22.74 -0.12
C LEU A 80 -9.11 23.90 0.72
N ASP A 81 -7.83 23.86 1.06
CA ASP A 81 -7.10 24.99 1.64
C ASP A 81 -6.49 25.80 0.49
N ILE A 82 -7.15 26.92 0.17
CA ILE A 82 -6.88 27.73 -1.03
C ILE A 82 -6.31 29.07 -0.59
N GLU A 83 -4.99 29.24 -0.75
CA GLU A 83 -4.32 30.52 -0.54
C GLU A 83 -4.04 31.24 -1.86
N ARG A 84 -3.42 32.43 -1.77
CA ARG A 84 -3.09 33.22 -2.93
C ARG A 84 -2.13 32.52 -3.89
N GLU A 85 -1.05 31.92 -3.34
CA GLU A 85 0.03 31.30 -4.12
C GLU A 85 0.09 29.78 -3.94
N THR A 86 -0.61 29.23 -2.95
CA THR A 86 -0.58 27.80 -2.61
C THR A 86 -1.97 27.18 -2.62
N LEU A 87 -1.98 25.85 -2.64
CA LEU A 87 -3.17 25.02 -2.66
C LEU A 87 -2.87 23.66 -2.02
N GLY A 88 -3.77 23.20 -1.16
CA GLY A 88 -3.76 21.88 -0.53
C GLY A 88 -5.16 21.38 -0.23
N LEU A 89 -5.22 20.21 0.44
CA LEU A 89 -6.42 19.75 1.12
C LEU A 89 -6.37 20.19 2.58
N ASP A 90 -7.51 20.57 3.14
CA ASP A 90 -7.63 20.88 4.57
C ASP A 90 -7.77 19.59 5.38
N PHE A 91 -6.63 19.04 5.82
CA PHE A 91 -6.59 17.84 6.64
C PHE A 91 -7.02 18.06 8.11
N HIS A 92 -7.39 19.27 8.52
CA HIS A 92 -8.10 19.51 9.79
C HIS A 92 -9.58 19.10 9.66
N ALA A 93 -10.11 19.09 8.43
CA ALA A 93 -11.42 18.54 8.13
C ALA A 93 -11.40 17.00 8.13
N SER A 94 -12.59 16.38 8.21
CA SER A 94 -12.74 14.91 8.21
C SER A 94 -12.53 14.32 6.79
N ILE A 95 -11.27 14.28 6.34
CA ILE A 95 -10.87 13.68 5.05
C ILE A 95 -10.23 12.31 5.32
N ARG A 96 -10.74 11.28 4.65
CA ARG A 96 -10.16 9.95 4.63
C ARG A 96 -9.66 9.62 3.22
N VAL A 97 -8.43 9.10 3.15
CA VAL A 97 -7.78 8.66 1.92
C VAL A 97 -7.32 7.23 2.12
N ASP A 98 -7.77 6.30 1.29
CA ASP A 98 -7.47 4.88 1.40
C ASP A 98 -5.96 4.58 1.40
N VAL A 99 -5.18 5.30 0.61
CA VAL A 99 -3.70 5.19 0.58
C VAL A 99 -3.07 5.54 1.93
N HIS A 100 -3.60 6.53 2.65
CA HIS A 100 -3.11 6.89 3.98
C HIS A 100 -3.51 5.87 5.03
N ASP A 101 -4.76 5.42 5.00
CA ASP A 101 -5.25 4.37 5.88
C ASP A 101 -4.42 3.09 5.66
N PHE A 102 -4.14 2.72 4.41
CA PHE A 102 -3.28 1.60 4.04
C PHE A 102 -1.88 1.70 4.65
N ARG A 103 -1.24 2.87 4.59
CA ARG A 103 0.11 3.09 5.14
C ARG A 103 0.12 3.18 6.67
N SER A 104 -0.92 3.76 7.27
CA SER A 104 -1.01 3.96 8.73
C SER A 104 -1.21 2.64 9.48
N LEU A 105 -1.93 1.68 8.90
CA LEU A 105 -2.23 0.41 9.54
C LEU A 105 -0.97 -0.44 9.77
N PRO A 106 -0.10 -0.74 8.78
CA PRO A 106 1.15 -1.45 9.04
C PRO A 106 2.13 -0.67 9.90
N ALA A 107 2.07 0.67 9.88
CA ALA A 107 2.91 1.51 10.74
C ALA A 107 2.62 1.28 12.23
N GLN A 108 1.40 0.88 12.60
CA GLN A 108 1.06 0.50 13.98
C GLN A 108 1.91 -0.68 14.50
N CYS A 109 2.37 -1.56 13.61
CA CYS A 109 3.22 -2.68 14.00
C CYS A 109 4.55 -2.22 14.63
N SER A 110 5.04 -1.03 14.31
CA SER A 110 6.25 -0.46 14.89
C SER A 110 6.12 -0.17 16.39
N THR A 111 4.88 0.00 16.89
CA THR A 111 4.61 0.25 18.32
C THR A 111 4.59 -1.03 19.17
N HIS A 112 4.68 -2.21 18.54
CA HIS A 112 4.62 -3.50 19.23
C HIS A 112 5.97 -3.94 19.85
N GLY A 113 7.03 -3.13 19.75
CA GLY A 113 8.31 -3.34 20.40
C GLY A 113 9.21 -4.42 19.77
N HIS A 114 8.84 -5.01 18.64
CA HIS A 114 9.72 -5.94 17.90
C HIS A 114 10.58 -5.18 16.88
N PRO A 115 11.72 -5.76 16.42
CA PRO A 115 12.57 -5.16 15.40
C PRO A 115 11.82 -4.86 14.10
N PRO A 116 12.24 -3.82 13.34
CA PRO A 116 11.71 -3.55 11.99
C PRO A 116 11.86 -4.80 11.11
N GLY A 117 10.79 -5.16 10.41
CA GLY A 117 10.77 -6.36 9.55
C GLY A 117 10.27 -7.63 10.25
N ASP A 118 10.32 -7.71 11.57
CA ASP A 118 9.70 -8.79 12.33
C ASP A 118 8.19 -8.58 12.51
N VAL A 119 7.51 -9.61 13.01
CA VAL A 119 6.08 -9.59 13.29
C VAL A 119 5.80 -10.24 14.65
N CYS A 120 4.73 -9.79 15.31
CA CYS A 120 4.19 -10.41 16.52
C CYS A 120 2.72 -10.79 16.30
N SER A 121 2.09 -11.40 17.27
CA SER A 121 0.69 -11.82 17.18
C SER A 121 -0.28 -10.65 16.94
N ALA A 122 0.02 -9.46 17.46
CA ALA A 122 -0.78 -8.25 17.28
C ALA A 122 -0.68 -7.62 15.88
N CYS A 123 0.33 -7.97 15.08
CA CYS A 123 0.47 -7.45 13.71
C CYS A 123 -0.59 -7.99 12.74
N THR A 124 -1.21 -9.13 13.03
CA THR A 124 -2.15 -9.78 12.11
C THR A 124 -3.33 -8.88 11.76
N GLN A 125 -3.95 -8.25 12.74
CA GLN A 125 -5.14 -7.42 12.54
C GLN A 125 -4.85 -6.17 11.67
N PRO A 126 -3.89 -5.29 12.00
CA PRO A 126 -3.64 -4.11 11.18
C PRO A 126 -3.14 -4.45 9.77
N LEU A 127 -2.35 -5.51 9.60
CA LEU A 127 -1.93 -5.96 8.27
C LEU A 127 -3.09 -6.50 7.44
N THR A 128 -4.01 -7.27 8.05
CA THR A 128 -5.22 -7.74 7.36
C THR A 128 -6.10 -6.58 6.92
N ALA A 129 -6.29 -5.59 7.78
CA ALA A 129 -7.06 -4.39 7.45
C ALA A 129 -6.41 -3.59 6.31
N ALA A 130 -5.07 -3.46 6.33
CA ALA A 130 -4.33 -2.80 5.24
C ALA A 130 -4.50 -3.54 3.90
N VAL A 131 -4.31 -4.86 3.89
CA VAL A 131 -4.46 -5.67 2.67
C VAL A 131 -5.88 -5.57 2.11
N ALA A 132 -6.89 -5.48 2.96
CA ALA A 132 -8.29 -5.34 2.52
C ALA A 132 -8.58 -3.98 1.82
N LEU A 133 -7.79 -2.94 2.08
CA LEU A 133 -7.92 -1.65 1.40
C LEU A 133 -7.36 -1.67 -0.03
N TYR A 134 -6.35 -2.49 -0.31
CA TYR A 134 -5.72 -2.57 -1.62
C TYR A 134 -6.54 -3.48 -2.55
N GLN A 135 -7.55 -2.92 -3.20
CA GLN A 135 -8.45 -3.68 -4.08
C GLN A 135 -7.90 -3.84 -5.50
N ASP A 136 -7.14 -2.84 -5.98
CA ASP A 136 -6.50 -2.82 -7.29
C ASP A 136 -5.34 -1.83 -7.26
N ASP A 137 -4.55 -1.73 -8.34
CA ASP A 137 -3.44 -0.80 -8.44
C ASP A 137 -3.89 0.67 -8.27
N PHE A 138 -2.98 1.48 -7.76
CA PHE A 138 -3.20 2.92 -7.58
C PHE A 138 -3.63 3.60 -8.88
N LEU A 139 -4.80 4.27 -8.84
CA LEU A 139 -5.41 4.94 -9.98
C LEU A 139 -5.57 4.02 -11.21
N ALA A 140 -5.95 2.76 -11.01
CA ALA A 140 -6.09 1.78 -12.10
C ALA A 140 -7.03 2.30 -13.21
N GLY A 141 -6.58 2.21 -14.45
CA GLY A 141 -7.33 2.69 -15.62
C GLY A 141 -7.40 4.22 -15.77
N PHE A 142 -6.71 4.97 -14.92
CA PHE A 142 -6.62 6.42 -15.01
C PHE A 142 -5.29 6.86 -15.63
N SER A 143 -5.32 7.82 -16.55
CA SER A 143 -4.15 8.46 -17.15
C SER A 143 -4.49 9.86 -17.66
N LEU A 144 -3.50 10.72 -17.82
CA LEU A 144 -3.63 12.04 -18.45
C LEU A 144 -2.77 12.08 -19.71
N ARG A 145 -3.40 12.34 -20.88
CA ARG A 145 -2.66 12.33 -22.16
C ARG A 145 -1.60 13.42 -22.28
N ASP A 146 -1.85 14.60 -21.67
CA ASP A 146 -1.06 15.82 -21.86
C ASP A 146 -0.38 16.26 -20.55
N SER A 147 0.03 15.31 -19.70
CA SER A 147 0.59 15.62 -18.38
C SER A 147 1.64 14.58 -17.97
N PRO A 148 2.77 14.50 -18.70
CA PRO A 148 3.79 13.48 -18.47
C PRO A 148 4.33 13.47 -17.04
N GLY A 149 4.51 14.65 -16.42
CA GLY A 149 4.96 14.74 -15.04
C GLY A 149 3.97 14.13 -14.02
N PHE A 150 2.66 14.19 -14.30
CA PHE A 150 1.66 13.51 -13.49
C PHE A 150 1.69 12.00 -13.72
N ASP A 151 1.85 11.55 -14.97
CA ASP A 151 1.91 10.11 -15.29
C ASP A 151 3.16 9.47 -14.69
N ASP A 152 4.32 10.15 -14.72
CA ASP A 152 5.55 9.72 -14.04
C ASP A 152 5.35 9.60 -12.53
N TRP A 153 4.71 10.60 -11.90
CA TRP A 153 4.39 10.58 -10.48
C TRP A 153 3.43 9.43 -10.13
N GLN A 154 2.37 9.24 -10.95
CA GLN A 154 1.41 8.16 -10.77
C GLN A 154 2.09 6.79 -10.85
N PHE A 155 2.94 6.59 -11.85
CA PHE A 155 3.71 5.36 -12.02
C PHE A 155 4.60 5.07 -10.80
N TYR A 156 5.34 6.07 -10.33
CA TYR A 156 6.19 5.94 -9.15
C TYR A 156 5.38 5.62 -7.88
N GLN A 157 4.23 6.28 -7.69
CA GLN A 157 3.34 5.98 -6.55
C GLN A 157 2.78 4.56 -6.64
N ALA A 158 2.31 4.14 -7.81
CA ALA A 158 1.78 2.80 -8.02
C ALA A 158 2.82 1.71 -7.72
N ASP A 159 4.05 1.87 -8.22
CA ASP A 159 5.16 0.95 -7.95
C ASP A 159 5.51 0.89 -6.46
N THR A 160 5.57 2.04 -5.80
CA THR A 160 5.85 2.12 -4.36
C THR A 160 4.76 1.42 -3.54
N LEU A 161 3.50 1.70 -3.82
CA LEU A 161 2.35 1.10 -3.12
C LEU A 161 2.25 -0.41 -3.37
N ARG A 162 2.59 -0.87 -4.58
CA ARG A 162 2.65 -2.31 -4.90
C ARG A 162 3.74 -3.02 -4.07
N ARG A 163 4.90 -2.39 -3.87
CA ARG A 163 5.97 -2.94 -3.00
C ARG A 163 5.56 -2.93 -1.52
N GLU A 164 4.90 -1.87 -1.05
CA GLU A 164 4.35 -1.80 0.31
C GLU A 164 3.29 -2.90 0.53
N PHE A 165 2.44 -3.16 -0.47
CA PHE A 165 1.45 -4.22 -0.44
C PHE A 165 2.07 -5.62 -0.43
N ALA A 166 3.10 -5.87 -1.26
CA ALA A 166 3.86 -7.11 -1.25
C ALA A 166 4.46 -7.39 0.14
N SER A 167 5.04 -6.35 0.79
CA SER A 167 5.57 -6.46 2.15
C SER A 167 4.48 -6.80 3.19
N ALA A 168 3.30 -6.22 3.06
CA ALA A 168 2.17 -6.55 3.96
C ALA A 168 1.71 -8.01 3.79
N LEU A 169 1.64 -8.51 2.54
CA LEU A 169 1.30 -9.90 2.23
C LEU A 169 2.36 -10.88 2.74
N GLU A 170 3.64 -10.57 2.59
CA GLU A 170 4.74 -11.36 3.16
C GLU A 170 4.61 -11.48 4.69
N LYS A 171 4.40 -10.34 5.38
CA LYS A 171 4.24 -10.31 6.82
C LYS A 171 3.03 -11.10 7.28
N LEU A 172 1.87 -10.98 6.61
CA LEU A 172 0.68 -11.78 6.90
C LEU A 172 0.93 -13.28 6.69
N THR A 173 1.62 -13.64 5.61
CA THR A 173 2.03 -15.02 5.36
C THR A 173 2.84 -15.57 6.53
N ARG A 174 3.80 -14.80 7.06
CA ARG A 174 4.60 -15.18 8.25
C ARG A 174 3.75 -15.26 9.51
N CYS A 175 2.82 -14.30 9.73
CA CYS A 175 1.91 -14.34 10.89
C CYS A 175 1.09 -15.62 10.91
N HIS A 176 0.43 -15.96 9.81
CA HIS A 176 -0.40 -17.15 9.73
C HIS A 176 0.41 -18.47 9.73
N SER A 177 1.62 -18.47 9.14
CA SER A 177 2.53 -19.62 9.21
C SER A 177 2.89 -19.97 10.65
N ALA A 178 3.26 -18.97 11.45
CA ALA A 178 3.63 -19.15 12.85
C ALA A 178 2.43 -19.53 13.75
N GLN A 179 1.21 -19.24 13.32
CA GLN A 179 -0.03 -19.68 13.97
C GLN A 179 -0.49 -21.06 13.46
N HIS A 180 0.26 -21.70 12.57
CA HIS A 180 -0.09 -22.95 11.89
C HIS A 180 -1.39 -22.88 11.07
N HIS A 181 -1.84 -21.70 10.69
CA HIS A 181 -2.98 -21.48 9.80
C HIS A 181 -2.50 -21.55 8.33
N PHE A 182 -2.04 -22.71 7.89
CA PHE A 182 -1.34 -22.87 6.62
C PHE A 182 -2.22 -22.53 5.40
N ASP A 183 -3.49 -22.88 5.41
CA ASP A 183 -4.39 -22.57 4.28
C ASP A 183 -4.54 -21.06 4.08
N THR A 184 -4.68 -20.30 5.16
CA THR A 184 -4.73 -18.84 5.11
C THR A 184 -3.39 -18.24 4.67
N ALA A 185 -2.28 -18.79 5.19
CA ALA A 185 -0.94 -18.37 4.78
C ALA A 185 -0.69 -18.63 3.28
N ILE A 186 -1.15 -19.77 2.74
CA ILE A 186 -1.08 -20.10 1.31
C ILE A 186 -1.87 -19.08 0.48
N ALA A 187 -3.05 -18.66 0.93
CA ALA A 187 -3.86 -17.68 0.22
C ALA A 187 -3.12 -16.34 0.10
N TYR A 188 -2.53 -15.84 1.19
CA TYR A 188 -1.71 -14.61 1.15
C TYR A 188 -0.43 -14.77 0.33
N ALA A 189 0.27 -15.89 0.44
CA ALA A 189 1.47 -16.14 -0.34
C ALA A 189 1.20 -16.25 -1.85
N ARG A 190 0.05 -16.81 -2.26
CA ARG A 190 -0.40 -16.81 -3.67
C ARG A 190 -0.69 -15.40 -4.16
N HIS A 191 -1.32 -14.58 -3.33
CA HIS A 191 -1.58 -13.18 -3.68
C HIS A 191 -0.26 -12.41 -3.81
N TRP A 192 0.71 -12.66 -2.91
CA TRP A 192 2.05 -12.07 -3.01
C TRP A 192 2.75 -12.49 -4.31
N LEU A 193 2.75 -13.77 -4.67
CA LEU A 193 3.32 -14.27 -5.90
C LEU A 193 2.63 -13.70 -7.15
N ALA A 194 1.33 -13.43 -7.09
CA ALA A 194 0.58 -12.86 -8.21
C ALA A 194 1.04 -11.44 -8.59
N LEU A 195 1.67 -10.69 -7.66
CA LEU A 195 2.24 -9.36 -7.93
C LEU A 195 3.50 -9.44 -8.80
N ASP A 196 4.29 -10.49 -8.61
CA ASP A 196 5.51 -10.75 -9.39
C ASP A 196 5.76 -12.27 -9.46
N LYS A 197 5.50 -12.85 -10.63
CA LYS A 197 5.66 -14.29 -10.86
C LYS A 197 7.12 -14.77 -10.87
N LEU A 198 8.07 -13.85 -10.93
CA LEU A 198 9.51 -14.13 -10.89
C LEU A 198 10.11 -14.05 -9.49
N HIS A 199 9.27 -13.70 -8.49
CA HIS A 199 9.72 -13.48 -7.12
C HIS A 199 9.98 -14.81 -6.39
N GLU A 200 11.22 -15.33 -6.50
CA GLU A 200 11.60 -16.61 -5.90
C GLU A 200 11.34 -16.72 -4.38
N PRO A 201 11.49 -15.67 -3.54
CA PRO A 201 11.12 -15.77 -2.14
C PRO A 201 9.65 -16.17 -1.91
N ALA A 202 8.70 -15.67 -2.73
CA ALA A 202 7.30 -16.06 -2.64
C ALA A 202 7.08 -17.52 -3.06
N HIS A 203 7.76 -17.98 -4.12
CA HIS A 203 7.75 -19.38 -4.50
C HIS A 203 8.27 -20.30 -3.38
N ARG A 204 9.42 -19.96 -2.76
CA ARG A 204 9.95 -20.74 -1.63
C ARG A 204 8.99 -20.77 -0.44
N GLN A 205 8.36 -19.64 -0.14
CA GLN A 205 7.38 -19.58 0.95
C GLN A 205 6.18 -20.50 0.68
N LEU A 206 5.65 -20.51 -0.54
CA LEU A 206 4.57 -21.42 -0.95
C LEU A 206 4.99 -22.88 -0.88
N MET A 207 6.20 -23.21 -1.33
CA MET A 207 6.75 -24.56 -1.22
C MET A 207 6.78 -25.06 0.23
N LEU A 208 7.26 -24.22 1.16
CA LEU A 208 7.28 -24.55 2.59
C LEU A 208 5.87 -24.70 3.16
N LEU A 209 4.97 -23.78 2.86
CA LEU A 209 3.59 -23.81 3.34
C LEU A 209 2.85 -25.05 2.89
N PHE A 210 2.96 -25.43 1.61
CA PHE A 210 2.39 -26.66 1.11
C PHE A 210 2.98 -27.90 1.81
N ALA A 211 4.30 -27.90 2.04
CA ALA A 211 4.97 -29.00 2.71
C ALA A 211 4.51 -29.14 4.17
N TRP A 212 4.39 -28.05 4.91
CA TRP A 212 3.87 -28.03 6.29
C TRP A 212 2.38 -28.39 6.37
N ALA A 213 1.60 -28.05 5.35
CA ALA A 213 0.20 -28.49 5.23
C ALA A 213 0.05 -29.96 4.79
N GLY A 214 1.15 -30.74 4.66
CA GLY A 214 1.12 -32.13 4.18
C GLY A 214 0.88 -32.27 2.66
N GLN A 215 0.86 -31.17 1.92
CA GLN A 215 0.58 -31.13 0.48
C GLN A 215 1.87 -31.20 -0.35
N ARG A 216 2.68 -32.24 -0.12
CA ARG A 216 4.01 -32.39 -0.73
C ARG A 216 4.00 -32.29 -2.26
N THR A 217 3.00 -32.87 -2.92
CA THR A 217 2.87 -32.80 -4.38
C THR A 217 2.72 -31.37 -4.88
N ALA A 218 1.91 -30.55 -4.18
CA ALA A 218 1.74 -29.12 -4.50
C ALA A 218 3.04 -28.34 -4.28
N ALA A 219 3.79 -28.65 -3.22
CA ALA A 219 5.10 -28.05 -2.95
C ALA A 219 6.09 -28.32 -4.10
N LEU A 220 6.18 -29.55 -4.59
CA LEU A 220 7.05 -29.91 -5.71
C LEU A 220 6.57 -29.32 -7.05
N GLN A 221 5.26 -29.16 -7.22
CA GLN A 221 4.68 -28.50 -8.38
C GLN A 221 5.01 -27.00 -8.38
N GLN A 222 4.97 -26.33 -7.23
CA GLN A 222 5.33 -24.91 -7.09
C GLN A 222 6.78 -24.62 -7.52
N TYR A 223 7.71 -25.56 -7.26
CA TYR A 223 9.07 -25.45 -7.79
C TYR A 223 9.11 -25.50 -9.32
N ARG A 224 8.35 -26.41 -9.94
CA ARG A 224 8.29 -26.50 -11.42
C ARG A 224 7.73 -25.21 -12.04
N GLU A 225 6.72 -24.63 -11.42
CA GLU A 225 6.15 -23.33 -11.83
C GLU A 225 7.19 -22.20 -11.74
N CYS A 226 8.01 -22.19 -10.68
CA CYS A 226 9.12 -21.26 -10.54
C CYS A 226 10.15 -21.43 -11.67
N VAL A 227 10.61 -22.65 -11.93
CA VAL A 227 11.55 -22.97 -13.01
C VAL A 227 11.00 -22.49 -14.36
N GLN A 228 9.76 -22.84 -14.64
CA GLN A 228 9.12 -22.48 -15.92
C GLN A 228 9.02 -20.95 -16.08
N ALA A 229 8.61 -20.22 -15.06
CA ALA A 229 8.50 -18.77 -15.11
C ALA A 229 9.85 -18.10 -15.36
N LEU A 230 10.90 -18.50 -14.61
CA LEU A 230 12.24 -17.95 -14.77
C LEU A 230 12.87 -18.27 -16.12
N GLU A 231 12.67 -19.50 -16.62
CA GLU A 231 13.21 -19.91 -17.93
C GLU A 231 12.51 -19.19 -19.09
N GLN A 232 11.17 -19.05 -19.03
CA GLN A 232 10.39 -18.41 -20.10
C GLN A 232 10.63 -16.90 -20.17
N GLU A 233 10.72 -16.21 -19.04
CA GLU A 233 10.80 -14.74 -19.00
C GLU A 233 12.25 -14.22 -19.02
N LEU A 234 13.19 -14.93 -18.41
CA LEU A 234 14.57 -14.48 -18.21
C LEU A 234 15.63 -15.42 -18.79
N GLY A 235 15.28 -16.66 -19.16
CA GLY A 235 16.23 -17.66 -19.64
C GLY A 235 17.22 -18.13 -18.56
N VAL A 236 16.85 -18.07 -17.27
CA VAL A 236 17.73 -18.42 -16.15
C VAL A 236 17.14 -19.55 -15.29
N SER A 237 18.04 -20.30 -14.62
CA SER A 237 17.65 -21.27 -13.61
C SER A 237 17.36 -20.61 -12.27
N PRO A 238 16.53 -21.24 -11.39
CA PRO A 238 16.31 -20.74 -10.04
C PRO A 238 17.59 -20.63 -9.22
N LEU A 239 17.57 -19.74 -8.21
CA LEU A 239 18.65 -19.61 -7.24
C LEU A 239 18.91 -20.93 -6.50
N GLU A 240 20.15 -21.10 -6.05
CA GLU A 240 20.58 -22.28 -5.29
C GLU A 240 19.67 -22.57 -4.07
N ALA A 241 19.26 -21.51 -3.35
CA ALA A 241 18.36 -21.63 -2.21
C ALA A 241 17.00 -22.25 -2.58
N THR A 242 16.47 -21.94 -3.75
CA THR A 242 15.18 -22.48 -4.24
C THR A 242 15.34 -23.95 -4.66
N THR A 243 16.42 -24.26 -5.34
CA THR A 243 16.74 -25.64 -5.75
C THR A 243 17.05 -26.54 -4.55
N HIS A 244 17.78 -26.03 -3.58
CA HIS A 244 18.07 -26.74 -2.33
C HIS A 244 16.80 -27.06 -1.54
N LEU A 245 15.88 -26.09 -1.42
CA LEU A 245 14.59 -26.32 -0.77
C LEU A 245 13.77 -27.42 -1.49
N TYR A 246 13.77 -27.45 -2.81
CA TYR A 246 13.13 -28.52 -3.58
C TYR A 246 13.71 -29.89 -3.23
N GLN A 247 15.04 -30.04 -3.08
CA GLN A 247 15.68 -31.32 -2.71
C GLN A 247 15.27 -31.74 -1.29
N ILE A 248 15.28 -30.80 -0.34
CA ILE A 248 14.82 -31.03 1.04
C ILE A 248 13.39 -31.59 1.06
N ILE A 249 12.47 -30.96 0.32
CA ILE A 249 11.08 -31.40 0.23
C ILE A 249 10.99 -32.77 -0.47
N LYS A 250 11.76 -32.99 -1.53
CA LYS A 250 11.82 -34.26 -2.25
C LYS A 250 12.34 -35.42 -1.38
N GLU A 251 13.26 -35.14 -0.48
CA GLU A 251 13.80 -36.12 0.47
C GLU A 251 12.95 -36.26 1.75
N ASN A 252 11.86 -35.52 1.87
CA ASN A 252 11.02 -35.47 3.07
C ASN A 252 11.74 -35.02 4.35
N LYS A 253 12.75 -34.16 4.19
CA LYS A 253 13.56 -33.58 5.29
C LYS A 253 13.11 -32.16 5.62
N ILE A 254 11.80 -31.91 5.60
CA ILE A 254 11.21 -30.58 5.73
C ILE A 254 11.56 -29.99 7.10
N PRO A 255 12.07 -28.74 7.18
CA PRO A 255 12.30 -28.08 8.46
C PRO A 255 10.98 -27.91 9.23
N ALA A 256 11.06 -27.88 10.54
CA ALA A 256 9.87 -27.61 11.37
C ALA A 256 9.26 -26.23 11.01
N PRO A 257 7.96 -26.07 11.14
CA PRO A 257 7.31 -24.77 11.02
C PRO A 257 7.91 -23.77 12.01
N PRO A 258 7.80 -22.45 11.70
CA PRO A 258 8.30 -21.42 12.61
C PRO A 258 7.60 -21.51 13.98
N PRO A 259 8.31 -21.17 15.07
CA PRO A 259 7.71 -21.15 16.41
C PRO A 259 6.57 -20.10 16.45
N PRO A 260 5.64 -20.23 17.43
CA PRO A 260 4.61 -19.23 17.64
C PRO A 260 5.18 -17.83 17.80
N LEU A 261 4.48 -16.83 17.25
CA LEU A 261 4.91 -15.44 17.32
C LEU A 261 4.93 -14.93 18.77
N PRO A 262 5.90 -14.07 19.12
CA PRO A 262 5.92 -13.43 20.42
C PRO A 262 4.68 -12.55 20.60
N ALA A 263 4.26 -12.37 21.86
CA ALA A 263 3.30 -11.36 22.22
C ALA A 263 3.91 -9.94 22.03
N PRO A 264 3.10 -8.91 21.82
CA PRO A 264 3.61 -7.55 21.73
C PRO A 264 4.31 -7.16 23.04
N ILE A 265 5.47 -6.52 22.91
CA ILE A 265 6.20 -5.98 24.05
C ILE A 265 5.61 -4.58 24.31
N HIS A 266 4.70 -4.48 25.27
CA HIS A 266 4.24 -3.17 25.74
C HIS A 266 5.38 -2.52 26.52
N THR A 267 6.06 -1.54 25.93
CA THR A 267 6.87 -0.60 26.72
C THR A 267 5.89 0.18 27.63
N PRO A 268 6.02 0.08 28.97
CA PRO A 268 5.18 0.89 29.84
C PRO A 268 5.43 2.36 29.51
N GLU A 269 4.37 3.10 29.21
CA GLU A 269 4.42 4.56 29.15
C GLU A 269 5.06 5.04 30.46
N THR A 270 6.16 5.75 30.37
CA THR A 270 6.78 6.45 31.48
C THR A 270 5.78 7.49 31.96
N VAL A 271 4.98 7.13 32.95
CA VAL A 271 4.14 8.07 33.70
C VAL A 271 5.10 9.10 34.31
N GLY A 272 5.18 10.24 33.65
CA GLY A 272 5.95 11.38 34.14
C GLY A 272 5.42 11.77 35.51
N THR A 273 6.12 11.33 36.56
CA THR A 273 5.89 11.80 37.94
C THR A 273 6.19 13.30 37.97
N ARG A 274 5.16 14.12 37.88
CA ARG A 274 5.24 15.53 38.23
C ARG A 274 5.60 15.61 39.74
N LEU A 275 6.87 15.86 40.01
CA LEU A 275 7.30 16.36 41.32
C LEU A 275 6.61 17.69 41.56
N ILE A 276 5.58 17.67 42.43
CA ILE A 276 5.05 18.86 43.02
C ILE A 276 6.07 19.32 44.04
N ALA A 277 6.85 20.32 43.68
CA ALA A 277 7.65 21.08 44.67
C ALA A 277 6.71 21.93 45.46
N SER A 278 6.40 21.51 46.70
CA SER A 278 5.81 22.35 47.73
C SER A 278 6.90 23.32 48.21
N ALA A 279 6.71 24.59 47.93
CA ALA A 279 7.44 25.69 48.57
C ALA A 279 6.77 25.98 49.92
N THR A 280 7.58 25.89 50.97
CA THR A 280 7.33 26.48 52.28
C THR A 280 7.93 27.88 52.29
#